data_035be85f97072be1c40f3ff146dad80b
#
_entry.id   035be85f97072be1c40f3ff146dad80b
#
_cell.length_a   1.000
_cell.length_b   1.000
_cell.length_c   1.000
_cell.angle_alpha   90.00
_cell.angle_beta   90.00
_cell.angle_gamma   90.00
#
_symmetry.space_group_name_H-M   'P 1'
#
loop_
_entity.id
_entity.type
_entity.pdbx_description
1 polymer ?
#
loop_
_entity_poly.entity_id
_entity_poly.type
_entity_poly.pdbx_seq_one_letter_code
_entity_poly.pdbx_strand_id
1 'polypeptide(L)'
;SSSAVYPEYGVQPFPEDSERAVNKFWGKYGTDKIEAENALLERVPDAYILRPPYLYGSMDNVYREAFVFDCAMADRKFYLPEVGEMKLQFFHVEDLCRLMEVIITKCPTDHILNVGNEKSISIRDWVIKCYACFDKVPEFVSVPETVEQRNYFSFYNYEYCLDVTRQKKIYPETMSMDAGLQEAANWYIEHEGEVNKKPYWEYIDTNLV
;
A
#
# COMPACT_ATOMS: atom_id res chain seq x y z
N SER A 1 -8.61 -2.18 -10.85
CA SER A 1 -9.38 -2.21 -9.61
C SER A 1 -8.51 -1.95 -8.38
N SER A 2 -8.88 -2.44 -7.22
CA SER A 2 -8.18 -2.22 -5.95
C SER A 2 -8.62 -3.25 -4.91
N SER A 3 -7.78 -3.51 -3.89
CA SER A 3 -8.16 -4.24 -2.67
C SER A 3 -9.31 -3.60 -1.88
N ALA A 4 -9.59 -2.33 -2.13
CA ALA A 4 -10.70 -1.60 -1.50
C ALA A 4 -12.11 -2.15 -1.82
N VAL A 5 -12.21 -3.12 -2.73
CA VAL A 5 -13.46 -3.86 -3.02
C VAL A 5 -13.83 -4.84 -1.91
N TYR A 6 -12.88 -5.21 -1.04
CA TYR A 6 -13.13 -6.12 0.07
C TYR A 6 -13.58 -5.37 1.33
N PRO A 7 -14.51 -5.94 2.12
CA PRO A 7 -14.92 -5.35 3.38
C PRO A 7 -13.77 -5.38 4.42
N GLU A 8 -13.93 -4.62 5.51
CA GLU A 8 -12.96 -4.64 6.63
C GLU A 8 -13.10 -5.86 7.54
N TYR A 9 -14.00 -6.77 7.25
CA TYR A 9 -14.25 -8.01 7.98
C TYR A 9 -14.10 -9.21 7.05
N GLY A 10 -13.97 -10.38 7.62
CA GLY A 10 -13.85 -11.64 6.86
C GLY A 10 -12.57 -12.39 7.18
N VAL A 11 -12.46 -13.56 6.56
CA VAL A 11 -11.27 -14.41 6.73
C VAL A 11 -10.17 -13.95 5.79
N GLN A 12 -9.02 -13.67 6.36
CA GLN A 12 -7.83 -13.25 5.60
C GLN A 12 -6.77 -14.36 5.57
N PRO A 13 -5.93 -14.42 4.53
CA PRO A 13 -5.90 -13.49 3.39
C PRO A 13 -7.13 -13.62 2.48
N PHE A 14 -7.63 -12.50 1.95
CA PHE A 14 -8.79 -12.50 1.05
C PHE A 14 -8.44 -13.14 -0.31
N PRO A 15 -9.06 -14.27 -0.68
CA PRO A 15 -8.99 -14.76 -2.05
C PRO A 15 -9.87 -13.92 -2.99
N GLU A 16 -9.67 -14.06 -4.31
CA GLU A 16 -10.40 -13.28 -5.31
C GLU A 16 -11.92 -13.52 -5.32
N ASP A 17 -12.34 -14.68 -4.81
CA ASP A 17 -13.75 -15.07 -4.70
C ASP A 17 -14.42 -14.54 -3.42
N SER A 18 -13.71 -13.83 -2.57
CA SER A 18 -14.27 -13.19 -1.38
C SER A 18 -15.38 -12.22 -1.74
N GLU A 19 -16.33 -12.06 -0.84
CA GLU A 19 -17.38 -11.06 -0.94
C GLU A 19 -16.78 -9.67 -1.19
N ARG A 20 -17.36 -8.95 -2.16
CA ARG A 20 -17.07 -7.54 -2.38
C ARG A 20 -18.19 -6.71 -1.73
N ALA A 21 -17.84 -5.88 -0.78
CA ALA A 21 -18.82 -5.09 -0.02
C ALA A 21 -18.25 -3.73 0.37
N VAL A 22 -19.12 -2.88 0.89
CA VAL A 22 -18.73 -1.57 1.42
C VAL A 22 -17.74 -1.76 2.55
N ASN A 23 -16.64 -1.04 2.45
CA ASN A 23 -15.61 -0.96 3.48
C ASN A 23 -15.68 0.43 4.15
N LYS A 24 -15.78 0.48 5.47
CA LYS A 24 -15.95 1.74 6.22
C LYS A 24 -14.78 2.72 6.04
N PHE A 25 -13.56 2.23 5.80
CA PHE A 25 -12.38 3.06 5.60
C PHE A 25 -12.30 3.63 4.18
N TRP A 26 -12.70 2.84 3.18
CA TRP A 26 -12.64 3.23 1.78
C TRP A 26 -13.91 3.89 1.27
N GLY A 27 -15.06 3.66 1.93
CA GLY A 27 -16.33 4.30 1.62
C GLY A 27 -16.68 4.27 0.13
N LYS A 28 -16.97 5.44 -0.43
CA LYS A 28 -17.33 5.60 -1.85
C LYS A 28 -16.24 5.11 -2.82
N TYR A 29 -14.95 5.25 -2.48
CA TYR A 29 -13.88 4.76 -3.34
C TYR A 29 -13.99 3.24 -3.57
N GLY A 30 -14.23 2.47 -2.51
CA GLY A 30 -14.41 1.01 -2.61
C GLY A 30 -15.64 0.63 -3.43
N THR A 31 -16.80 1.28 -3.16
CA THR A 31 -18.04 1.01 -3.90
C THR A 31 -17.95 1.37 -5.38
N ASP A 32 -17.32 2.49 -5.72
CA ASP A 32 -17.09 2.89 -7.12
C ASP A 32 -16.21 1.86 -7.86
N LYS A 33 -15.23 1.25 -7.17
CA LYS A 33 -14.42 0.15 -7.76
C LYS A 33 -15.24 -1.11 -7.98
N ILE A 34 -16.14 -1.47 -7.07
CA ILE A 34 -17.06 -2.61 -7.23
C ILE A 34 -17.98 -2.37 -8.44
N GLU A 35 -18.59 -1.19 -8.52
CA GLU A 35 -19.47 -0.83 -9.64
C GLU A 35 -18.72 -0.84 -10.97
N ALA A 36 -17.49 -0.34 -11.01
CA ALA A 36 -16.64 -0.36 -12.20
C ALA A 36 -16.29 -1.80 -12.64
N GLU A 37 -15.97 -2.71 -11.70
CA GLU A 37 -15.75 -4.13 -12.02
C GLU A 37 -17.02 -4.75 -12.62
N ASN A 38 -18.18 -4.52 -12.01
CA ASN A 38 -19.45 -5.06 -12.49
C ASN A 38 -19.79 -4.55 -13.90
N ALA A 39 -19.69 -3.25 -14.12
CA ALA A 39 -19.97 -2.64 -15.43
C ALA A 39 -18.98 -3.10 -16.52
N LEU A 40 -17.71 -3.36 -16.16
CA LEU A 40 -16.72 -3.89 -17.08
C LEU A 40 -17.04 -5.33 -17.47
N LEU A 41 -17.30 -6.21 -16.48
CA LEU A 41 -17.57 -7.63 -16.71
C LEU A 41 -18.90 -7.88 -17.44
N GLU A 42 -19.90 -7.01 -17.27
CA GLU A 42 -21.13 -7.05 -18.03
C GLU A 42 -20.90 -6.83 -19.53
N ARG A 43 -19.93 -5.98 -19.90
CA ARG A 43 -19.63 -5.63 -21.29
C ARG A 43 -18.52 -6.50 -21.90
N VAL A 44 -17.56 -6.87 -21.08
CA VAL A 44 -16.36 -7.62 -21.47
C VAL A 44 -16.13 -8.72 -20.42
N PRO A 45 -16.84 -9.88 -20.52
CA PRO A 45 -16.79 -10.93 -19.52
C PRO A 45 -15.38 -11.48 -19.28
N ASP A 46 -14.51 -11.42 -20.29
CA ASP A 46 -13.13 -11.93 -20.24
C ASP A 46 -12.11 -10.82 -19.90
N ALA A 47 -12.54 -9.68 -19.35
CA ALA A 47 -11.65 -8.61 -18.95
C ALA A 47 -10.73 -9.04 -17.80
N TYR A 48 -9.46 -8.65 -17.86
CA TYR A 48 -8.55 -8.82 -16.73
C TYR A 48 -8.76 -7.73 -15.70
N ILE A 49 -8.93 -8.14 -14.43
CA ILE A 49 -9.10 -7.26 -13.28
C ILE A 49 -7.97 -7.51 -12.29
N LEU A 50 -7.16 -6.49 -12.03
CA LEU A 50 -6.11 -6.54 -11.02
C LEU A 50 -6.57 -5.76 -9.78
N ARG A 51 -6.42 -6.36 -8.60
CA ARG A 51 -6.77 -5.76 -7.30
C ARG A 51 -5.50 -5.59 -6.46
N PRO A 52 -4.76 -4.49 -6.67
CA PRO A 52 -3.56 -4.19 -5.87
C PRO A 52 -3.92 -3.75 -4.45
N PRO A 53 -3.01 -4.03 -3.48
CA PRO A 53 -3.01 -3.41 -2.17
C PRO A 53 -2.43 -1.98 -2.26
N TYR A 54 -1.64 -1.54 -1.26
CA TYR A 54 -0.90 -0.28 -1.37
C TYR A 54 0.19 -0.40 -2.44
N LEU A 55 0.08 0.38 -3.50
CA LEU A 55 1.15 0.54 -4.48
C LEU A 55 2.20 1.51 -3.92
N TYR A 56 3.48 1.27 -4.22
CA TYR A 56 4.58 2.15 -3.88
C TYR A 56 5.65 2.12 -4.98
N GLY A 57 6.59 3.04 -4.93
CA GLY A 57 7.67 3.16 -5.91
C GLY A 57 7.68 4.51 -6.62
N SER A 58 8.45 4.60 -7.68
CA SER A 58 8.56 5.81 -8.49
C SER A 58 7.20 6.33 -8.97
N MET A 59 7.05 7.64 -9.00
CA MET A 59 5.83 8.36 -9.40
C MET A 59 4.65 8.22 -8.42
N ASP A 60 4.82 7.66 -7.22
CA ASP A 60 3.77 7.72 -6.19
C ASP A 60 3.66 9.15 -5.66
N ASN A 61 2.54 9.81 -5.99
CA ASN A 61 2.26 11.16 -5.52
C ASN A 61 1.50 11.21 -4.18
N VAL A 62 1.28 10.06 -3.55
CA VAL A 62 0.64 9.97 -2.24
C VAL A 62 1.70 10.03 -1.14
N TYR A 63 1.49 10.89 -0.15
CA TYR A 63 2.43 11.12 0.94
C TYR A 63 2.44 9.96 1.94
N ARG A 64 2.99 8.82 1.53
CA ARG A 64 3.15 7.58 2.29
C ARG A 64 4.61 7.33 2.65
N GLU A 65 5.36 6.59 1.82
CA GLU A 65 6.81 6.43 2.00
C GLU A 65 7.53 7.77 1.98
N ALA A 66 7.11 8.70 1.14
CA ALA A 66 7.66 10.05 1.08
C ALA A 66 7.61 10.79 2.42
N PHE A 67 6.55 10.60 3.22
CA PHE A 67 6.47 11.15 4.58
C PHE A 67 7.56 10.57 5.49
N VAL A 68 7.78 9.26 5.40
CA VAL A 68 8.81 8.59 6.21
C VAL A 68 10.20 8.99 5.74
N PHE A 69 10.40 9.16 4.43
CA PHE A 69 11.64 9.68 3.86
C PHE A 69 11.95 11.09 4.35
N ASP A 70 10.95 11.98 4.35
CA ASP A 70 11.10 13.34 4.93
C ASP A 70 11.52 13.28 6.40
N CYS A 71 10.88 12.41 7.20
CA CYS A 71 11.25 12.23 8.60
C CYS A 71 12.69 11.72 8.74
N ALA A 72 13.09 10.77 7.91
CA ALA A 72 14.45 10.24 7.91
C ALA A 72 15.48 11.32 7.50
N MET A 73 15.24 12.04 6.40
CA MET A 73 16.15 13.09 5.93
C MET A 73 16.33 14.22 6.98
N ALA A 74 15.26 14.56 7.68
CA ALA A 74 15.27 15.63 8.70
C ALA A 74 15.70 15.16 10.11
N ASP A 75 16.18 13.92 10.26
CA ASP A 75 16.55 13.32 11.57
C ASP A 75 15.42 13.40 12.62
N ARG A 76 14.17 13.32 12.19
CA ARG A 76 13.01 13.40 13.09
C ARG A 76 12.74 12.05 13.74
N LYS A 77 12.24 12.08 15.00
CA LYS A 77 11.62 10.92 15.61
C LYS A 77 10.37 10.55 14.81
N PHE A 78 10.09 9.25 14.71
CA PHE A 78 8.90 8.78 14.03
C PHE A 78 7.78 8.47 15.02
N TYR A 79 6.64 9.12 14.83
CA TYR A 79 5.43 8.92 15.65
C TYR A 79 4.65 7.74 15.11
N LEU A 80 4.73 6.62 15.85
CA LEU A 80 4.28 5.31 15.44
C LEU A 80 2.91 5.00 16.07
N PRO A 81 1.90 4.56 15.30
CA PRO A 81 0.65 4.09 15.88
C PRO A 81 0.90 2.96 16.88
N GLU A 82 0.56 3.16 18.14
CA GLU A 82 0.82 2.23 19.24
C GLU A 82 2.27 1.72 19.26
N VAL A 83 2.47 0.43 19.01
CA VAL A 83 3.80 -0.20 18.90
C VAL A 83 4.16 -0.56 17.45
N GLY A 84 3.27 -0.23 16.48
CA GLY A 84 3.49 -0.42 15.05
C GLY A 84 3.38 -1.85 14.54
N GLU A 85 2.68 -2.72 15.27
CA GLU A 85 2.49 -4.14 14.90
C GLU A 85 1.49 -4.35 13.75
N MET A 86 0.60 -3.39 13.49
CA MET A 86 -0.34 -3.47 12.39
C MET A 86 0.39 -3.75 11.06
N LYS A 87 -0.09 -4.74 10.33
CA LYS A 87 0.54 -5.18 9.09
C LYS A 87 -0.10 -4.57 7.87
N LEU A 88 0.74 -4.19 6.92
CA LEU A 88 0.36 -3.66 5.63
C LEU A 88 0.91 -4.55 4.52
N GLN A 89 0.17 -4.66 3.43
CA GLN A 89 0.62 -5.34 2.22
C GLN A 89 0.87 -4.31 1.12
N PHE A 90 1.97 -4.49 0.41
CA PHE A 90 2.42 -3.57 -0.64
C PHE A 90 2.63 -4.31 -1.96
N PHE A 91 2.68 -3.56 -3.05
CA PHE A 91 3.12 -4.05 -4.34
C PHE A 91 3.88 -2.94 -5.08
N HIS A 92 5.06 -3.25 -5.59
CA HIS A 92 5.86 -2.27 -6.30
C HIS A 92 5.24 -1.95 -7.66
N VAL A 93 5.26 -0.68 -8.05
CA VAL A 93 4.62 -0.24 -9.30
C VAL A 93 5.24 -0.90 -10.54
N GLU A 94 6.55 -1.13 -10.55
CA GLU A 94 7.19 -1.87 -11.66
C GLU A 94 6.74 -3.33 -11.74
N ASP A 95 6.55 -4.00 -10.61
CA ASP A 95 6.02 -5.36 -10.60
C ASP A 95 4.61 -5.39 -11.19
N LEU A 96 3.78 -4.39 -10.89
CA LEU A 96 2.46 -4.26 -11.49
C LEU A 96 2.56 -4.10 -13.01
N CYS A 97 3.45 -3.25 -13.50
CA CYS A 97 3.68 -3.05 -14.94
C CYS A 97 4.15 -4.33 -15.63
N ARG A 98 5.14 -5.01 -15.06
CA ARG A 98 5.68 -6.28 -15.59
C ARG A 98 4.63 -7.41 -15.56
N LEU A 99 3.82 -7.47 -14.49
CA LEU A 99 2.70 -8.42 -14.44
C LEU A 99 1.67 -8.14 -15.54
N MET A 100 1.37 -6.88 -15.83
CA MET A 100 0.48 -6.52 -16.95
C MET A 100 1.06 -6.97 -18.30
N GLU A 101 2.36 -6.83 -18.53
CA GLU A 101 3.04 -7.35 -19.74
C GLU A 101 2.93 -8.88 -19.84
N VAL A 102 3.10 -9.58 -18.70
CA VAL A 102 2.94 -11.04 -18.62
C VAL A 102 1.51 -11.45 -18.98
N ILE A 103 0.50 -10.75 -18.45
CA ILE A 103 -0.91 -11.01 -18.74
C ILE A 103 -1.21 -10.81 -20.22
N ILE A 104 -0.77 -9.71 -20.81
CA ILE A 104 -0.98 -9.41 -22.23
C ILE A 104 -0.32 -10.47 -23.14
N THR A 105 0.85 -10.96 -22.73
CA THR A 105 1.64 -11.88 -23.56
C THR A 105 1.17 -13.33 -23.41
N LYS A 106 0.80 -13.75 -22.18
CA LYS A 106 0.49 -15.17 -21.87
C LYS A 106 -1.01 -15.47 -21.86
N CYS A 107 -1.87 -14.45 -21.77
CA CYS A 107 -3.33 -14.59 -21.68
C CYS A 107 -3.76 -15.68 -20.68
N PRO A 108 -3.41 -15.55 -19.38
CA PRO A 108 -3.73 -16.59 -18.39
C PRO A 108 -5.24 -16.78 -18.24
N THR A 109 -5.65 -17.95 -17.76
CA THR A 109 -7.06 -18.32 -17.58
C THR A 109 -7.73 -17.66 -16.38
N ASP A 110 -6.95 -17.28 -15.37
CA ASP A 110 -7.44 -16.52 -14.22
C ASP A 110 -7.55 -15.04 -14.62
N HIS A 111 -8.77 -14.51 -14.78
CA HIS A 111 -9.02 -13.15 -15.25
C HIS A 111 -9.12 -12.13 -14.11
N ILE A 112 -9.39 -12.58 -12.89
CA ILE A 112 -9.40 -11.71 -11.70
C ILE A 112 -8.24 -12.14 -10.81
N LEU A 113 -7.35 -11.19 -10.50
CA LEU A 113 -6.15 -11.44 -9.73
C LEU A 113 -5.99 -10.41 -8.61
N ASN A 114 -5.89 -10.89 -7.39
CA ASN A 114 -5.25 -10.12 -6.35
C ASN A 114 -3.75 -10.06 -6.66
N VAL A 115 -3.16 -8.89 -6.48
CA VAL A 115 -1.74 -8.67 -6.74
C VAL A 115 -1.08 -8.02 -5.55
N GLY A 116 0.18 -8.38 -5.28
CA GLY A 116 0.88 -7.87 -4.09
C GLY A 116 2.12 -8.70 -3.76
N ASN A 117 2.89 -8.21 -2.82
CA ASN A 117 3.92 -9.03 -2.18
C ASN A 117 3.23 -10.13 -1.36
N GLU A 118 3.79 -11.33 -1.35
CA GLU A 118 3.21 -12.48 -0.63
C GLU A 118 3.08 -12.22 0.88
N LYS A 119 4.03 -11.48 1.44
CA LYS A 119 4.07 -11.20 2.88
C LYS A 119 3.70 -9.75 3.18
N SER A 120 2.82 -9.58 4.15
CA SER A 120 2.61 -8.29 4.81
C SER A 120 3.82 -7.94 5.69
N ILE A 121 3.99 -6.65 5.95
CA ILE A 121 5.05 -6.11 6.82
C ILE A 121 4.43 -5.25 7.93
N SER A 122 4.97 -5.28 9.15
CA SER A 122 4.53 -4.37 10.20
C SER A 122 4.86 -2.92 9.85
N ILE A 123 4.06 -1.96 10.35
CA ILE A 123 4.37 -0.53 10.18
C ILE A 123 5.78 -0.22 10.70
N ARG A 124 6.11 -0.77 11.87
CA ARG A 124 7.44 -0.59 12.50
C ARG A 124 8.56 -1.02 11.56
N ASP A 125 8.50 -2.24 11.03
CA ASP A 125 9.55 -2.77 10.15
C ASP A 125 9.61 -2.02 8.82
N TRP A 126 8.45 -1.61 8.30
CA TRP A 126 8.39 -0.80 7.08
C TRP A 126 9.05 0.57 7.28
N VAL A 127 8.79 1.25 8.41
CA VAL A 127 9.44 2.53 8.74
C VAL A 127 10.96 2.35 8.91
N ILE A 128 11.39 1.26 9.59
CA ILE A 128 12.82 0.95 9.72
C ILE A 128 13.48 0.84 8.34
N LYS A 129 12.83 0.14 7.39
CA LYS A 129 13.35 0.01 6.02
C LYS A 129 13.37 1.34 5.26
N CYS A 130 12.38 2.20 5.45
CA CYS A 130 12.38 3.54 4.87
C CYS A 130 13.55 4.40 5.39
N TYR A 131 13.82 4.37 6.70
CA TYR A 131 14.96 5.08 7.29
C TYR A 131 16.30 4.50 6.81
N ALA A 132 16.38 3.19 6.63
CA ALA A 132 17.59 2.52 6.14
C ALA A 132 17.98 2.97 4.72
N CYS A 133 17.04 3.45 3.90
CA CYS A 133 17.35 4.04 2.59
C CYS A 133 18.26 5.29 2.68
N PHE A 134 18.35 5.89 3.86
CA PHE A 134 19.17 7.07 4.16
C PHE A 134 20.27 6.77 5.17
N ASP A 135 20.63 5.49 5.36
CA ASP A 135 21.62 5.03 6.36
C ASP A 135 21.26 5.47 7.79
N LYS A 136 19.95 5.55 8.12
CA LYS A 136 19.47 6.01 9.42
C LYS A 136 18.64 4.95 10.13
N VAL A 137 18.53 5.11 11.45
CA VAL A 137 17.69 4.27 12.32
C VAL A 137 16.65 5.18 13.00
N PRO A 138 15.34 4.86 12.94
CA PRO A 138 14.33 5.69 13.55
C PRO A 138 14.34 5.61 15.08
N GLU A 139 14.18 6.76 15.74
CA GLU A 139 13.75 6.81 17.13
C GLU A 139 12.21 6.89 17.14
N PHE A 140 11.56 5.93 17.80
CA PHE A 140 10.09 5.85 17.81
C PHE A 140 9.48 6.53 19.02
N VAL A 141 8.37 7.23 18.77
CA VAL A 141 7.44 7.71 19.80
C VAL A 141 6.10 6.99 19.58
N SER A 142 5.62 6.28 20.60
CA SER A 142 4.33 5.59 20.53
C SER A 142 3.18 6.59 20.68
N VAL A 143 2.21 6.50 19.76
CA VAL A 143 0.98 7.31 19.79
C VAL A 143 -0.19 6.40 20.13
N PRO A 144 -0.98 6.70 21.19
CA PRO A 144 -2.07 5.84 21.61
C PRO A 144 -3.22 5.80 20.59
N GLU A 145 -3.98 4.72 20.55
CA GLU A 145 -5.13 4.50 19.66
C GLU A 145 -6.22 5.58 19.77
N THR A 146 -6.27 6.30 20.90
CA THR A 146 -7.22 7.40 21.10
C THR A 146 -6.97 8.61 20.19
N VAL A 147 -5.81 8.70 19.56
CA VAL A 147 -5.47 9.73 18.58
C VAL A 147 -5.79 9.20 17.19
N GLU A 148 -6.61 9.94 16.44
CA GLU A 148 -6.94 9.56 15.07
C GLU A 148 -5.68 9.45 14.19
N GLN A 149 -5.36 8.23 13.75
CA GLN A 149 -4.12 7.89 13.06
C GLN A 149 -3.91 8.71 11.78
N ARG A 150 -4.98 9.02 11.05
CA ARG A 150 -4.90 9.78 9.79
C ARG A 150 -4.47 11.24 9.96
N ASN A 151 -4.44 11.75 11.16
CA ASN A 151 -3.95 13.10 11.43
C ASN A 151 -2.42 13.20 11.39
N TYR A 152 -1.70 12.10 11.69
CA TYR A 152 -0.25 12.09 11.80
C TYR A 152 0.43 10.97 10.98
N PHE A 153 -0.36 10.06 10.39
CA PHE A 153 0.18 8.94 9.63
C PHE A 153 -0.67 8.60 8.40
N SER A 154 -0.02 8.08 7.36
CA SER A 154 -0.60 7.97 6.03
C SER A 154 -1.61 6.85 5.84
N PHE A 155 -1.66 5.88 6.75
CA PHE A 155 -2.53 4.71 6.63
C PHE A 155 -3.70 4.77 7.61
N TYR A 156 -4.78 4.05 7.31
CA TYR A 156 -5.87 3.83 8.25
C TYR A 156 -5.47 2.78 9.29
N ASN A 157 -6.07 2.82 10.48
CA ASN A 157 -5.97 1.75 11.48
C ASN A 157 -6.80 0.54 11.02
N TYR A 158 -6.30 -0.14 10.01
CA TYR A 158 -6.97 -1.23 9.33
C TYR A 158 -5.97 -2.17 8.67
N GLU A 159 -5.93 -3.41 9.17
CA GLU A 159 -5.09 -4.48 8.65
C GLU A 159 -5.86 -5.31 7.62
N TYR A 160 -5.26 -5.56 6.48
CA TYR A 160 -5.78 -6.51 5.49
C TYR A 160 -4.64 -7.15 4.70
N CYS A 161 -4.90 -8.38 4.24
CA CYS A 161 -3.99 -9.15 3.42
C CYS A 161 -4.75 -9.84 2.30
N LEU A 162 -4.21 -9.80 1.10
CA LEU A 162 -4.73 -10.46 -0.09
C LEU A 162 -4.04 -11.80 -0.30
N ASP A 163 -4.79 -12.83 -0.67
CA ASP A 163 -4.23 -14.05 -1.23
C ASP A 163 -3.77 -13.77 -2.66
N VAL A 164 -2.49 -13.92 -2.90
CA VAL A 164 -1.85 -13.68 -4.21
C VAL A 164 -1.46 -14.98 -4.93
N THR A 165 -2.11 -16.10 -4.57
CA THR A 165 -1.79 -17.42 -5.12
C THR A 165 -1.97 -17.45 -6.64
N ARG A 166 -3.00 -16.78 -7.18
CA ARG A 166 -3.21 -16.72 -8.65
C ARG A 166 -2.08 -15.93 -9.32
N GLN A 167 -1.69 -14.77 -8.78
CA GLN A 167 -0.55 -14.02 -9.28
C GLN A 167 0.72 -14.87 -9.32
N LYS A 168 1.03 -15.59 -8.24
CA LYS A 168 2.27 -16.39 -8.12
C LYS A 168 2.41 -17.47 -9.20
N LYS A 169 1.32 -17.99 -9.74
CA LYS A 169 1.38 -18.96 -10.84
C LYS A 169 2.00 -18.39 -12.13
N ILE A 170 1.84 -17.08 -12.35
CA ILE A 170 2.25 -16.41 -13.60
C ILE A 170 3.39 -15.41 -13.38
N TYR A 171 3.52 -14.87 -12.16
CA TYR A 171 4.52 -13.89 -11.74
C TYR A 171 4.97 -14.21 -10.30
N PRO A 172 5.87 -15.21 -10.12
CA PRO A 172 6.22 -15.72 -8.79
C PRO A 172 7.18 -14.83 -8.00
N GLU A 173 8.04 -14.08 -8.68
CA GLU A 173 9.08 -13.27 -8.06
C GLU A 173 8.72 -11.79 -8.14
N THR A 174 8.64 -11.16 -6.97
CA THR A 174 8.39 -9.72 -6.84
C THR A 174 9.63 -9.01 -6.32
N MET A 175 9.74 -7.72 -6.58
CA MET A 175 10.81 -6.88 -6.04
C MET A 175 10.82 -6.98 -4.51
N SER A 176 12.01 -7.12 -3.93
CA SER A 176 12.15 -7.09 -2.48
C SER A 176 11.78 -5.71 -1.93
N MET A 177 11.22 -5.65 -0.71
CA MET A 177 10.86 -4.38 -0.08
C MET A 177 12.06 -3.43 0.03
N ASP A 178 13.25 -3.96 0.34
CA ASP A 178 14.47 -3.14 0.47
C ASP A 178 14.86 -2.50 -0.87
N ALA A 179 14.86 -3.29 -1.95
CA ALA A 179 15.21 -2.77 -3.27
C ALA A 179 14.17 -1.75 -3.78
N GLY A 180 12.88 -2.06 -3.59
CA GLY A 180 11.80 -1.18 -4.03
C GLY A 180 11.74 0.13 -3.24
N LEU A 181 11.97 0.11 -1.93
CA LEU A 181 12.03 1.34 -1.13
C LEU A 181 13.27 2.18 -1.48
N GLN A 182 14.42 1.55 -1.75
CA GLN A 182 15.61 2.29 -2.19
C GLN A 182 15.38 2.98 -3.54
N GLU A 183 14.71 2.31 -4.47
CA GLU A 183 14.32 2.88 -5.77
C GLU A 183 13.36 4.05 -5.57
N ALA A 184 12.32 3.87 -4.74
CA ALA A 184 11.36 4.93 -4.41
C ALA A 184 12.04 6.15 -3.75
N ALA A 185 12.98 5.92 -2.83
CA ALA A 185 13.73 6.98 -2.17
C ALA A 185 14.61 7.77 -3.16
N ASN A 186 15.29 7.08 -4.07
CA ASN A 186 16.11 7.72 -5.10
C ASN A 186 15.26 8.61 -6.02
N TRP A 187 14.10 8.11 -6.44
CA TRP A 187 13.15 8.91 -7.23
C TRP A 187 12.64 10.12 -6.43
N TYR A 188 12.25 9.90 -5.17
CA TYR A 188 11.69 10.95 -4.32
C TYR A 188 12.64 12.13 -4.13
N ILE A 189 13.93 11.89 -3.91
CA ILE A 189 14.95 12.94 -3.74
C ILE A 189 14.96 13.91 -4.93
N GLU A 190 14.74 13.40 -6.14
CA GLU A 190 14.75 14.22 -7.37
C GLU A 190 13.38 14.83 -7.70
N HIS A 191 12.28 14.30 -7.12
CA HIS A 191 10.91 14.63 -7.49
C HIS A 191 10.03 15.03 -6.28
N GLU A 192 10.64 15.50 -5.20
CA GLU A 192 9.95 15.88 -3.96
C GLU A 192 8.73 16.80 -4.19
N GLY A 193 8.83 17.70 -5.14
CA GLY A 193 7.77 18.66 -5.50
C GLY A 193 6.56 18.04 -6.20
N GLU A 194 6.63 16.79 -6.64
CA GLU A 194 5.53 16.09 -7.32
C GLU A 194 4.61 15.33 -6.34
N VAL A 195 5.02 15.22 -5.07
CA VAL A 195 4.25 14.51 -4.04
C VAL A 195 3.27 15.44 -3.33
N ASN A 196 2.04 14.99 -3.17
CA ASN A 196 0.97 15.74 -2.49
C ASN A 196 1.14 15.65 -0.96
N LYS A 197 2.04 16.46 -0.41
CA LYS A 197 2.36 16.48 1.03
C LYS A 197 1.11 16.79 1.88
N LYS A 198 1.05 16.18 3.07
CA LYS A 198 0.03 16.39 4.09
C LYS A 198 0.65 17.05 5.32
N PRO A 199 -0.10 17.83 6.11
CA PRO A 199 0.43 18.58 7.25
C PRO A 199 0.66 17.69 8.49
N TYR A 200 1.24 16.48 8.31
CA TYR A 200 1.48 15.55 9.41
C TYR A 200 2.46 16.12 10.44
N TRP A 201 3.51 16.80 9.99
CA TRP A 201 4.48 17.43 10.90
C TRP A 201 3.84 18.53 11.74
N GLU A 202 3.01 19.39 11.12
CA GLU A 202 2.29 20.44 11.84
C GLU A 202 1.40 19.88 12.94
N TYR A 203 0.66 18.81 12.62
CA TYR A 203 -0.17 18.13 13.61
C TYR A 203 0.66 17.52 14.74
N ILE A 204 1.75 16.82 14.41
CA ILE A 204 2.66 16.20 15.38
C ILE A 204 3.24 17.25 16.30
N ASP A 205 3.82 18.30 15.74
CA ASP A 205 4.52 19.36 16.50
C ASP A 205 3.56 20.17 17.40
N THR A 206 2.28 20.23 17.03
CA THR A 206 1.27 20.96 17.81
C THR A 206 0.60 20.09 18.88
N ASN A 207 0.40 18.79 18.65
CA ASN A 207 -0.48 17.97 19.47
C ASN A 207 0.21 16.79 20.16
N LEU A 208 1.40 16.36 19.69
CA LEU A 208 2.05 15.14 20.16
C LEU A 208 3.45 15.37 20.77
N VAL A 209 3.99 16.56 20.69
CA VAL A 209 5.29 16.95 21.29
C VAL A 209 5.10 17.50 22.69
#